data_4ad36caf4b3b469a1c60a7b486cefced
#
_entry.id   4ad36caf4b3b469a1c60a7b486cefced
#
_cell.length_a   1.000
_cell.length_b   1.000
_cell.length_c   1.000
_cell.angle_alpha   90.00
_cell.angle_beta   90.00
_cell.angle_gamma   90.00
#
_symmetry.space_group_name_H-M   'P 1'
#
loop_
_entity.id
_entity.type
_entity.pdbx_description
1 polymer ?
#
loop_
_entity_poly.entity_id
_entity_poly.type
_entity_poly.pdbx_seq_one_letter_code
_entity_poly.pdbx_strand_id
1 'polypeptide(L)'
;MKSNYKKLGQFIQQVSIKNSDLRVDNLLGVSITKEFIKSIANTIGTDMTTYKIVKKNQFTYGSITSRNGDKISIALLQEDEAIVSTSYTVFEIIDTNELIPEYLMMWFRREEFDRYARYMSHGSTREAFGWSEMCDVELPVPSIDKQKEILKEYHTIVDRIKLNEELNQKLEDTAQSIYKEWFVNFEFPDVNGKPYKSNGGEMVYCDQLDMEIPKGWITTTYENVMNFTTGKLNSNAAVVDGEFPFFTCSSETFKTNTYSFDTEAVLLAGNNASAIYPLKFFKGKFDAYQRTYVITTNDYRLSNQQIYFAIKDELENFKGISSGTATKFLTMQILNNLRIILADQKISGKFYTIIKEFINLIDLNFKELEKLYKFKEILLSKMATIEG
;
A
#
# COMPACT_ATOMS: atom_id res chain seq x y z
N MET A 1 -12.64 38.96 -0.03
CA MET A 1 -12.20 38.01 -1.09
C MET A 1 -10.70 38.17 -1.26
N LYS A 2 -9.94 37.08 -1.33
CA LYS A 2 -8.50 37.19 -1.65
C LYS A 2 -8.39 37.56 -3.15
N SER A 3 -7.60 38.56 -3.49
CA SER A 3 -7.56 39.21 -4.80
C SER A 3 -7.15 38.33 -5.98
N ASN A 4 -6.59 37.15 -5.71
CA ASN A 4 -6.08 36.19 -6.69
C ASN A 4 -6.94 34.91 -6.87
N TYR A 5 -8.09 34.83 -6.16
CA TYR A 5 -9.02 33.72 -6.34
C TYR A 5 -9.91 33.97 -7.57
N LYS A 6 -10.01 32.95 -8.40
CA LYS A 6 -10.83 32.98 -9.63
C LYS A 6 -11.73 31.76 -9.66
N LYS A 7 -12.91 31.88 -10.30
CA LYS A 7 -13.80 30.74 -10.53
C LYS A 7 -13.21 29.81 -11.57
N LEU A 8 -13.20 28.51 -11.25
CA LEU A 8 -12.62 27.46 -12.09
C LEU A 8 -13.28 27.39 -13.48
N GLY A 9 -14.60 27.65 -13.57
CA GLY A 9 -15.35 27.64 -14.82
C GLY A 9 -14.83 28.57 -15.91
N GLN A 10 -13.97 29.55 -15.56
CA GLN A 10 -13.31 30.41 -16.55
C GLN A 10 -12.18 29.70 -17.29
N PHE A 11 -11.66 28.60 -16.74
CA PHE A 11 -10.44 27.91 -17.20
C PHE A 11 -10.70 26.52 -17.75
N ILE A 12 -11.91 25.97 -17.57
CA ILE A 12 -12.21 24.57 -17.91
C ILE A 12 -13.41 24.45 -18.85
N GLN A 13 -13.39 23.41 -19.67
CA GLN A 13 -14.51 23.02 -20.52
C GLN A 13 -14.75 21.53 -20.51
N GLN A 14 -16.02 21.12 -20.66
CA GLN A 14 -16.36 19.70 -20.80
C GLN A 14 -15.93 19.16 -22.17
N VAL A 15 -15.49 17.90 -22.17
CA VAL A 15 -15.17 17.14 -23.36
C VAL A 15 -16.02 15.87 -23.39
N SER A 16 -16.58 15.52 -24.57
CA SER A 16 -17.34 14.29 -24.70
C SER A 16 -17.11 13.67 -26.10
N ILE A 17 -15.99 12.92 -26.18
CA ILE A 17 -15.64 12.16 -27.40
C ILE A 17 -15.98 10.69 -27.14
N LYS A 18 -16.85 10.11 -27.98
CA LYS A 18 -17.23 8.70 -27.86
C LYS A 18 -16.21 7.79 -28.56
N ASN A 19 -16.02 6.60 -28.03
CA ASN A 19 -15.17 5.55 -28.62
C ASN A 19 -15.90 4.78 -29.72
N SER A 20 -16.53 5.50 -30.64
CA SER A 20 -17.48 4.95 -31.65
C SER A 20 -16.84 3.91 -32.59
N ASP A 21 -15.54 4.01 -32.80
CA ASP A 21 -14.74 3.13 -33.65
C ASP A 21 -13.99 2.03 -32.88
N LEU A 22 -14.17 1.99 -31.55
CA LEU A 22 -13.54 1.03 -30.64
C LEU A 22 -12.00 1.00 -30.71
N ARG A 23 -11.37 2.11 -31.13
CA ARG A 23 -9.92 2.19 -31.29
C ARG A 23 -9.14 2.24 -29.99
N VAL A 24 -9.78 2.63 -28.89
CA VAL A 24 -9.18 2.69 -27.56
C VAL A 24 -9.78 1.59 -26.70
N ASP A 25 -8.95 0.71 -26.17
CA ASP A 25 -9.33 -0.45 -25.33
C ASP A 25 -8.92 -0.31 -23.87
N ASN A 26 -8.06 0.67 -23.54
CA ASN A 26 -7.59 0.92 -22.16
C ASN A 26 -8.74 1.46 -21.29
N LEU A 27 -9.51 0.55 -20.68
CA LEU A 27 -10.63 0.92 -19.82
C LEU A 27 -10.18 1.22 -18.40
N LEU A 28 -10.40 2.46 -17.98
CA LEU A 28 -10.05 2.94 -16.64
C LEU A 28 -11.30 3.35 -15.84
N GLY A 29 -11.16 3.25 -14.54
CA GLY A 29 -12.01 3.87 -13.53
C GLY A 29 -11.26 4.97 -12.79
N VAL A 30 -11.98 5.74 -11.96
CA VAL A 30 -11.38 6.80 -11.14
C VAL A 30 -11.57 6.48 -9.66
N SER A 31 -10.47 6.39 -8.94
CA SER A 31 -10.42 6.09 -7.51
C SER A 31 -10.71 7.34 -6.66
N ILE A 32 -11.16 7.11 -5.43
CA ILE A 32 -11.22 8.15 -4.37
C ILE A 32 -9.82 8.59 -3.88
N THR A 33 -8.77 7.83 -4.23
CA THR A 33 -7.36 8.25 -4.04
C THR A 33 -6.90 9.24 -5.11
N LYS A 34 -7.82 9.64 -6.02
CA LYS A 34 -7.62 10.65 -7.07
C LYS A 34 -6.62 10.23 -8.14
N GLU A 35 -6.74 8.97 -8.54
CA GLU A 35 -5.92 8.33 -9.57
C GLU A 35 -6.79 7.51 -10.52
N PHE A 36 -6.32 7.35 -11.75
CA PHE A 36 -6.89 6.36 -12.64
C PHE A 36 -6.47 4.95 -12.18
N ILE A 37 -7.39 4.02 -12.23
CA ILE A 37 -7.19 2.61 -11.90
C ILE A 37 -7.76 1.74 -13.02
N LYS A 38 -7.24 0.53 -13.19
CA LYS A 38 -7.89 -0.46 -14.07
C LYS A 38 -9.32 -0.68 -13.61
N SER A 39 -10.24 -0.63 -14.55
CA SER A 39 -11.65 -0.87 -14.23
C SER A 39 -11.85 -2.30 -13.74
N ILE A 40 -12.55 -2.44 -12.61
CA ILE A 40 -12.99 -3.74 -12.05
C ILE A 40 -14.41 -4.10 -12.52
N ALA A 41 -15.03 -3.28 -13.37
CA ALA A 41 -16.37 -3.51 -13.87
C ALA A 41 -16.43 -4.74 -14.77
N ASN A 42 -17.48 -5.55 -14.62
CA ASN A 42 -17.76 -6.60 -15.59
C ASN A 42 -18.21 -5.98 -16.90
N THR A 43 -17.41 -6.14 -17.94
CA THR A 43 -17.62 -5.54 -19.25
C THR A 43 -18.26 -6.49 -20.26
N ILE A 44 -18.58 -7.74 -19.85
CA ILE A 44 -19.20 -8.73 -20.72
C ILE A 44 -20.58 -8.23 -21.17
N GLY A 45 -20.78 -8.08 -22.48
CA GLY A 45 -22.01 -7.56 -23.06
C GLY A 45 -22.23 -6.04 -22.95
N THR A 46 -21.21 -5.28 -22.51
CA THR A 46 -21.28 -3.82 -22.45
C THR A 46 -20.88 -3.20 -23.80
N ASP A 47 -21.70 -2.29 -24.30
CA ASP A 47 -21.38 -1.53 -25.51
C ASP A 47 -20.36 -0.42 -25.22
N MET A 48 -19.09 -0.67 -25.59
CA MET A 48 -17.97 0.25 -25.40
C MET A 48 -17.96 1.41 -26.42
N THR A 49 -18.80 1.39 -27.45
CA THR A 49 -18.89 2.49 -28.41
C THR A 49 -19.45 3.76 -27.79
N THR A 50 -20.19 3.62 -26.69
CA THR A 50 -20.77 4.73 -25.95
C THR A 50 -19.83 5.36 -24.92
N TYR A 51 -18.73 4.68 -24.58
CA TYR A 51 -17.76 5.14 -23.58
C TYR A 51 -17.02 6.38 -24.06
N LYS A 52 -16.55 7.18 -23.10
CA LYS A 52 -15.87 8.44 -23.40
C LYS A 52 -14.37 8.22 -23.50
N ILE A 53 -13.75 8.73 -24.57
CA ILE A 53 -12.30 8.82 -24.69
C ILE A 53 -11.80 9.97 -23.81
N VAL A 54 -10.77 9.68 -23.04
CA VAL A 54 -10.00 10.64 -22.24
C VAL A 54 -8.60 10.70 -22.81
N LYS A 55 -8.08 11.90 -23.03
CA LYS A 55 -6.73 12.13 -23.55
C LYS A 55 -5.79 12.64 -22.44
N LYS A 56 -4.51 12.56 -22.70
CA LYS A 56 -3.49 13.14 -21.84
C LYS A 56 -3.82 14.57 -21.43
N ASN A 57 -3.61 14.91 -20.16
CA ASN A 57 -3.94 16.21 -19.56
C ASN A 57 -5.44 16.51 -19.44
N GLN A 58 -6.32 15.57 -19.73
CA GLN A 58 -7.73 15.70 -19.42
C GLN A 58 -8.05 15.09 -18.06
N PHE A 59 -9.05 15.67 -17.41
CA PHE A 59 -9.57 15.25 -16.12
C PHE A 59 -10.80 14.38 -16.30
N THR A 60 -10.98 13.46 -15.38
CA THR A 60 -12.21 12.67 -15.27
C THR A 60 -12.68 12.65 -13.84
N TYR A 61 -13.96 12.93 -13.57
CA TYR A 61 -14.52 12.79 -12.23
C TYR A 61 -15.87 12.10 -12.23
N GLY A 62 -16.14 11.39 -11.14
CA GLY A 62 -17.45 10.82 -10.85
C GLY A 62 -18.30 11.83 -10.08
N SER A 63 -19.41 12.26 -10.66
CA SER A 63 -20.29 13.25 -10.02
C SER A 63 -21.01 12.71 -8.78
N ILE A 64 -21.27 11.40 -8.69
CA ILE A 64 -22.01 10.79 -7.58
C ILE A 64 -21.09 10.63 -6.38
N THR A 65 -21.37 11.36 -5.30
CA THR A 65 -20.57 11.37 -4.06
C THR A 65 -21.14 10.46 -2.97
N SER A 66 -22.42 10.13 -3.00
CA SER A 66 -23.12 9.40 -1.92
C SER A 66 -22.54 8.01 -1.57
N ARG A 67 -21.71 7.41 -2.42
CA ARG A 67 -21.07 6.11 -2.18
C ARG A 67 -19.59 6.20 -1.83
N ASN A 68 -19.01 7.39 -1.86
CA ASN A 68 -17.56 7.62 -1.74
C ASN A 68 -17.16 8.16 -0.35
N GLY A 69 -18.07 8.14 0.64
CA GLY A 69 -17.85 8.80 1.93
C GLY A 69 -17.70 10.31 1.74
N ASP A 70 -16.64 10.86 2.29
CA ASP A 70 -16.35 12.31 2.23
C ASP A 70 -15.44 12.70 1.06
N LYS A 71 -15.18 11.78 0.11
CA LYS A 71 -14.22 12.00 -0.98
C LYS A 71 -14.91 12.00 -2.34
N ILE A 72 -14.41 12.85 -3.24
CA ILE A 72 -14.79 12.83 -4.65
C ILE A 72 -13.73 12.07 -5.48
N SER A 73 -14.19 11.20 -6.38
CA SER A 73 -13.29 10.55 -7.35
C SER A 73 -13.01 11.50 -8.51
N ILE A 74 -11.78 11.94 -8.64
CA ILE A 74 -11.28 12.79 -9.72
C ILE A 74 -9.84 12.45 -10.03
N ALA A 75 -9.45 12.42 -11.31
CA ALA A 75 -8.07 12.14 -11.71
C ALA A 75 -7.70 12.88 -13.01
N LEU A 76 -6.40 13.12 -13.18
CA LEU A 76 -5.77 13.67 -14.37
C LEU A 76 -5.08 12.56 -15.14
N LEU A 77 -5.39 12.37 -16.43
CA LEU A 77 -4.76 11.34 -17.25
C LEU A 77 -3.33 11.74 -17.62
N GLN A 78 -2.36 10.88 -17.30
CA GLN A 78 -0.95 11.05 -17.68
C GLN A 78 -0.56 10.22 -18.91
N GLU A 79 -1.30 9.15 -19.20
CA GLU A 79 -1.15 8.31 -20.39
C GLU A 79 -1.74 9.01 -21.63
N ASP A 80 -1.43 8.51 -22.81
CA ASP A 80 -1.87 9.16 -24.05
C ASP A 80 -3.39 9.16 -24.22
N GLU A 81 -4.04 7.99 -24.09
CA GLU A 81 -5.49 7.83 -24.21
C GLU A 81 -6.02 6.67 -23.35
N ALA A 82 -7.24 6.85 -22.86
CA ALA A 82 -8.00 5.81 -22.18
C ALA A 82 -9.51 5.99 -22.47
N ILE A 83 -10.33 5.00 -22.09
CA ILE A 83 -11.79 5.13 -22.07
C ILE A 83 -12.33 5.01 -20.66
N VAL A 84 -13.40 5.75 -20.39
CA VAL A 84 -14.14 5.71 -19.13
C VAL A 84 -15.64 5.54 -19.38
N SER A 85 -16.34 5.01 -18.37
CA SER A 85 -17.81 4.86 -18.45
C SER A 85 -18.51 6.20 -18.73
N THR A 86 -19.66 6.13 -19.35
CA THR A 86 -20.54 7.29 -19.64
C THR A 86 -20.95 8.08 -18.40
N SER A 87 -20.90 7.46 -17.22
CA SER A 87 -21.24 8.08 -15.92
C SER A 87 -20.22 9.12 -15.45
N TYR A 88 -19.00 9.08 -15.97
CA TYR A 88 -17.96 10.07 -15.64
C TYR A 88 -18.14 11.35 -16.48
N THR A 89 -17.76 12.47 -15.88
CA THR A 89 -17.59 13.73 -16.61
C THR A 89 -16.11 13.90 -16.95
N VAL A 90 -15.83 14.16 -18.22
CA VAL A 90 -14.50 14.47 -18.74
C VAL A 90 -14.41 15.96 -19.02
N PHE A 91 -13.32 16.60 -18.65
CA PHE A 91 -13.07 18.00 -18.90
C PHE A 91 -11.57 18.28 -19.08
N GLU A 92 -11.27 19.43 -19.64
CA GLU A 92 -9.91 19.89 -19.88
C GLU A 92 -9.75 21.37 -19.54
N ILE A 93 -8.52 21.82 -19.43
CA ILE A 93 -8.18 23.23 -19.31
C ILE A 93 -8.20 23.87 -20.70
N ILE A 94 -8.82 25.04 -20.80
CA ILE A 94 -9.00 25.79 -22.06
C ILE A 94 -7.65 26.33 -22.54
N ASP A 95 -6.88 26.96 -21.63
CA ASP A 95 -5.55 27.52 -21.93
C ASP A 95 -4.53 27.11 -20.85
N THR A 96 -3.63 26.22 -21.23
CA THR A 96 -2.56 25.76 -20.33
C THR A 96 -1.47 26.80 -20.06
N ASN A 97 -1.48 27.94 -20.76
CA ASN A 97 -0.63 29.08 -20.43
C ASN A 97 -1.18 29.93 -19.27
N GLU A 98 -2.44 29.71 -18.89
CA GLU A 98 -3.04 30.38 -17.72
C GLU A 98 -3.11 29.46 -16.50
N LEU A 99 -3.46 28.16 -16.73
CA LEU A 99 -3.59 27.18 -15.67
C LEU A 99 -2.97 25.83 -16.09
N ILE A 100 -2.04 25.32 -15.29
CA ILE A 100 -1.36 24.04 -15.54
C ILE A 100 -2.22 22.89 -15.01
N PRO A 101 -2.46 21.80 -15.79
CA PRO A 101 -3.28 20.67 -15.36
C PRO A 101 -2.83 20.04 -14.04
N GLU A 102 -1.54 19.82 -13.86
CA GLU A 102 -0.99 19.23 -12.64
C GLU A 102 -1.18 20.16 -11.43
N TYR A 103 -1.10 21.50 -11.61
CA TYR A 103 -1.38 22.45 -10.56
C TYR A 103 -2.86 22.39 -10.11
N LEU A 104 -3.78 22.32 -11.08
CA LEU A 104 -5.20 22.11 -10.78
C LEU A 104 -5.43 20.76 -10.08
N MET A 105 -4.72 19.69 -10.48
CA MET A 105 -4.81 18.40 -9.80
C MET A 105 -4.34 18.45 -8.36
N MET A 106 -3.31 19.24 -8.03
CA MET A 106 -2.90 19.49 -6.64
C MET A 106 -4.04 20.13 -5.83
N TRP A 107 -4.77 21.10 -6.40
CA TRP A 107 -5.94 21.69 -5.73
C TRP A 107 -6.99 20.65 -5.41
N PHE A 108 -7.30 19.75 -6.35
CA PHE A 108 -8.26 18.69 -6.14
C PHE A 108 -7.81 17.63 -5.12
N ARG A 109 -6.51 17.47 -4.89
CA ARG A 109 -5.95 16.54 -3.90
C ARG A 109 -6.10 17.00 -2.46
N ARG A 110 -6.50 18.24 -2.23
CA ARG A 110 -6.70 18.79 -0.90
C ARG A 110 -7.96 18.24 -0.23
N GLU A 111 -7.87 17.97 1.05
CA GLU A 111 -9.05 17.53 1.83
C GLU A 111 -10.15 18.59 1.88
N GLU A 112 -9.80 19.89 1.84
CA GLU A 112 -10.76 20.97 1.79
C GLU A 112 -11.62 20.91 0.52
N PHE A 113 -11.03 20.47 -0.61
CA PHE A 113 -11.80 20.26 -1.84
C PHE A 113 -12.79 19.11 -1.69
N ASP A 114 -12.41 18.01 -1.05
CA ASP A 114 -13.33 16.90 -0.77
C ASP A 114 -14.51 17.36 0.10
N ARG A 115 -14.23 18.10 1.19
CA ARG A 115 -15.28 18.68 2.04
C ARG A 115 -16.19 19.66 1.28
N TYR A 116 -15.60 20.51 0.42
CA TYR A 116 -16.35 21.40 -0.44
C TYR A 116 -17.25 20.62 -1.40
N ALA A 117 -16.70 19.65 -2.14
CA ALA A 117 -17.46 18.84 -3.08
C ALA A 117 -18.60 18.08 -2.38
N ARG A 118 -18.36 17.55 -1.18
CA ARG A 118 -19.38 16.90 -0.37
C ARG A 118 -20.48 17.86 0.06
N TYR A 119 -20.12 19.05 0.54
CA TYR A 119 -21.08 20.08 0.98
C TYR A 119 -21.94 20.60 -0.18
N MET A 120 -21.36 20.76 -1.36
CA MET A 120 -22.05 21.24 -2.56
C MET A 120 -22.80 20.14 -3.32
N SER A 121 -22.71 18.88 -2.88
CA SER A 121 -23.44 17.77 -3.51
C SER A 121 -24.92 17.81 -3.13
N HIS A 122 -25.81 17.71 -4.11
CA HIS A 122 -27.24 17.77 -3.93
C HIS A 122 -27.96 16.54 -4.49
N GLY A 123 -29.13 16.21 -3.97
CA GLY A 123 -29.97 15.10 -4.40
C GLY A 123 -30.55 14.30 -3.25
N SER A 124 -31.81 13.86 -3.37
CA SER A 124 -32.51 13.13 -2.30
C SER A 124 -32.15 11.65 -2.21
N THR A 125 -31.78 11.03 -3.35
CA THR A 125 -31.47 9.58 -3.43
C THR A 125 -30.02 9.33 -3.83
N ARG A 126 -29.45 10.20 -4.65
CA ARG A 126 -28.07 10.17 -5.10
C ARG A 126 -27.53 11.59 -5.06
N GLU A 127 -26.73 11.87 -4.05
CA GLU A 127 -26.05 13.15 -3.98
C GLU A 127 -24.98 13.24 -5.08
N ALA A 128 -25.02 14.33 -5.83
CA ALA A 128 -24.12 14.56 -6.95
C ALA A 128 -23.49 15.95 -6.86
N PHE A 129 -22.20 16.00 -7.11
CA PHE A 129 -21.42 17.22 -7.36
C PHE A 129 -21.43 17.48 -8.87
N GLY A 130 -22.26 18.40 -9.31
CA GLY A 130 -22.50 18.67 -10.71
C GLY A 130 -21.43 19.52 -11.37
N TRP A 131 -21.60 19.73 -12.69
CA TRP A 131 -20.68 20.57 -13.44
C TRP A 131 -20.77 22.05 -13.07
N SER A 132 -21.95 22.53 -12.73
CA SER A 132 -22.17 23.91 -12.26
C SER A 132 -21.37 24.18 -11.00
N GLU A 133 -21.45 23.27 -10.03
CA GLU A 133 -20.73 23.34 -8.77
C GLU A 133 -19.21 23.24 -8.97
N MET A 134 -18.76 22.43 -9.96
CA MET A 134 -17.35 22.39 -10.36
C MET A 134 -16.88 23.74 -10.94
N CYS A 135 -17.68 24.37 -11.77
CA CYS A 135 -17.37 25.69 -12.33
C CYS A 135 -17.34 26.80 -11.28
N ASP A 136 -18.10 26.67 -10.20
CA ASP A 136 -18.14 27.63 -9.11
C ASP A 136 -17.03 27.46 -8.07
N VAL A 137 -16.19 26.42 -8.18
CA VAL A 137 -15.00 26.28 -7.36
C VAL A 137 -14.11 27.51 -7.50
N GLU A 138 -13.74 28.11 -6.39
CA GLU A 138 -12.78 29.22 -6.35
C GLU A 138 -11.40 28.71 -5.92
N LEU A 139 -10.37 29.09 -6.67
CA LEU A 139 -8.99 28.72 -6.37
C LEU A 139 -8.02 29.88 -6.72
N PRO A 140 -6.85 29.93 -6.08
CA PRO A 140 -5.81 30.88 -6.47
C PRO A 140 -5.19 30.44 -7.80
N VAL A 141 -5.09 31.39 -8.75
CA VAL A 141 -4.44 31.17 -10.04
C VAL A 141 -3.28 32.17 -10.15
N PRO A 142 -2.10 31.83 -9.61
CA PRO A 142 -0.91 32.66 -9.72
C PRO A 142 -0.31 32.59 -11.11
N SER A 143 0.75 33.36 -11.38
CA SER A 143 1.47 33.34 -12.66
C SER A 143 1.96 31.91 -12.98
N ILE A 144 2.09 31.60 -14.26
CA ILE A 144 2.56 30.28 -14.76
C ILE A 144 3.92 29.91 -14.15
N ASP A 145 4.82 30.87 -13.99
CA ASP A 145 6.13 30.60 -13.39
C ASP A 145 6.00 30.20 -11.92
N LYS A 146 5.06 30.83 -11.19
CA LYS A 146 4.79 30.45 -9.80
C LYS A 146 4.10 29.08 -9.70
N GLN A 147 3.20 28.74 -10.63
CA GLN A 147 2.62 27.40 -10.70
C GLN A 147 3.70 26.34 -10.95
N LYS A 148 4.64 26.59 -11.87
CA LYS A 148 5.79 25.69 -12.14
C LYS A 148 6.71 25.53 -10.93
N GLU A 149 6.99 26.60 -10.20
CA GLU A 149 7.79 26.55 -8.97
C GLU A 149 7.13 25.62 -7.93
N ILE A 150 5.83 25.83 -7.68
CA ILE A 150 5.05 25.01 -6.73
C ILE A 150 5.02 23.54 -7.16
N LEU A 151 4.79 23.28 -8.45
CA LEU A 151 4.82 21.93 -9.02
C LEU A 151 6.18 21.28 -8.82
N LYS A 152 7.27 21.99 -9.05
CA LYS A 152 8.62 21.46 -8.85
C LYS A 152 8.86 21.02 -7.41
N GLU A 153 8.43 21.83 -6.43
CA GLU A 153 8.52 21.47 -5.01
C GLU A 153 7.67 20.21 -4.70
N TYR A 154 6.44 20.20 -5.19
CA TYR A 154 5.53 19.08 -4.98
C TYR A 154 6.05 17.77 -5.59
N HIS A 155 6.49 17.80 -6.86
CA HIS A 155 7.05 16.64 -7.54
C HIS A 155 8.31 16.13 -6.85
N THR A 156 9.18 17.02 -6.36
CA THR A 156 10.37 16.60 -5.60
C THR A 156 9.99 15.72 -4.39
N ILE A 157 8.92 16.07 -3.68
CA ILE A 157 8.43 15.27 -2.54
C ILE A 157 7.76 13.98 -3.00
N VAL A 158 6.89 14.05 -4.01
CA VAL A 158 6.15 12.87 -4.51
C VAL A 158 7.11 11.83 -5.11
N ASP A 159 8.09 12.27 -5.90
CA ASP A 159 9.10 11.40 -6.48
C ASP A 159 9.97 10.74 -5.39
N ARG A 160 10.30 11.49 -4.34
CA ARG A 160 11.03 10.94 -3.20
C ARG A 160 10.21 9.91 -2.42
N ILE A 161 8.90 10.15 -2.23
CA ILE A 161 7.98 9.16 -1.63
C ILE A 161 8.01 7.88 -2.46
N LYS A 162 7.76 7.99 -3.77
CA LYS A 162 7.75 6.84 -4.68
C LYS A 162 9.06 6.07 -4.66
N LEU A 163 10.18 6.77 -4.71
CA LEU A 163 11.51 6.14 -4.68
C LEU A 163 11.74 5.38 -3.37
N ASN A 164 11.35 5.93 -2.22
CA ASN A 164 11.50 5.27 -0.94
C ASN A 164 10.58 4.04 -0.80
N GLU A 165 9.35 4.11 -1.32
CA GLU A 165 8.44 2.95 -1.36
C GLU A 165 8.99 1.81 -2.24
N GLU A 166 9.48 2.15 -3.44
CA GLU A 166 10.12 1.19 -4.35
C GLU A 166 11.40 0.59 -3.74
N LEU A 167 12.19 1.40 -3.04
CA LEU A 167 13.39 0.93 -2.34
C LEU A 167 13.03 -0.05 -1.23
N ASN A 168 12.03 0.25 -0.40
CA ASN A 168 11.58 -0.66 0.65
C ASN A 168 11.10 -1.99 0.08
N GLN A 169 10.33 -1.98 -1.01
CA GLN A 169 9.89 -3.20 -1.68
C GLN A 169 11.08 -4.02 -2.16
N LYS A 170 12.05 -3.39 -2.83
CA LYS A 170 13.25 -4.08 -3.31
C LYS A 170 14.12 -4.64 -2.19
N LEU A 171 14.27 -3.91 -1.10
CA LEU A 171 15.00 -4.40 0.09
C LEU A 171 14.32 -5.64 0.66
N GLU A 172 13.00 -5.61 0.80
CA GLU A 172 12.22 -6.74 1.31
C GLU A 172 12.26 -7.95 0.38
N ASP A 173 12.12 -7.75 -0.94
CA ASP A 173 12.21 -8.81 -1.93
C ASP A 173 13.60 -9.43 -1.98
N THR A 174 14.65 -8.62 -1.84
CA THR A 174 16.04 -9.10 -1.78
C THR A 174 16.25 -9.94 -0.53
N ALA A 175 15.77 -9.48 0.63
CA ALA A 175 15.87 -10.23 1.89
C ALA A 175 15.10 -11.57 1.82
N GLN A 176 13.92 -11.59 1.20
CA GLN A 176 13.16 -12.82 0.95
C GLN A 176 13.92 -13.77 0.02
N SER A 177 14.55 -13.24 -1.03
CA SER A 177 15.38 -14.05 -1.94
C SER A 177 16.58 -14.67 -1.22
N ILE A 178 17.28 -13.90 -0.36
CA ILE A 178 18.37 -14.42 0.45
C ILE A 178 17.86 -15.53 1.38
N TYR A 179 16.69 -15.34 2.02
CA TYR A 179 16.06 -16.39 2.84
C TYR A 179 15.84 -17.66 2.03
N LYS A 180 15.22 -17.57 0.86
CA LYS A 180 14.96 -18.71 -0.02
C LYS A 180 16.23 -19.42 -0.44
N GLU A 181 17.24 -18.67 -0.90
CA GLU A 181 18.52 -19.24 -1.28
C GLU A 181 19.18 -20.00 -0.13
N TRP A 182 19.14 -19.46 1.09
CA TRP A 182 19.85 -20.09 2.21
C TRP A 182 19.07 -21.24 2.86
N PHE A 183 17.76 -21.12 3.07
CA PHE A 183 16.96 -22.04 3.90
C PHE A 183 15.98 -22.92 3.12
N VAL A 184 15.75 -22.63 1.84
CA VAL A 184 14.92 -23.45 0.96
C VAL A 184 15.77 -24.16 -0.09
N ASN A 185 16.66 -23.42 -0.78
CA ASN A 185 17.55 -23.96 -1.81
C ASN A 185 18.86 -24.51 -1.24
N PHE A 186 19.21 -24.18 0.01
CA PHE A 186 20.44 -24.57 0.71
C PHE A 186 21.73 -24.06 0.06
N GLU A 187 21.64 -22.91 -0.60
CA GLU A 187 22.78 -22.24 -1.25
C GLU A 187 23.41 -21.15 -0.37
N PHE A 188 23.40 -21.35 0.95
CA PHE A 188 24.11 -20.47 1.87
C PHE A 188 25.63 -20.54 1.63
N PRO A 189 26.40 -19.47 1.92
CA PRO A 189 27.84 -19.46 1.67
C PRO A 189 28.59 -20.43 2.60
N ASP A 190 29.33 -21.35 2.00
CA ASP A 190 30.23 -22.27 2.69
C ASP A 190 31.44 -21.54 3.34
N VAL A 191 32.45 -22.28 3.78
CA VAL A 191 33.66 -21.71 4.38
C VAL A 191 34.50 -20.89 3.40
N ASN A 192 34.34 -21.10 2.10
CA ASN A 192 35.03 -20.40 1.01
C ASN A 192 34.15 -19.31 0.38
N GLY A 193 32.93 -19.09 0.90
CA GLY A 193 31.96 -18.14 0.36
C GLY A 193 31.23 -18.61 -0.90
N LYS A 194 31.33 -19.90 -1.26
CA LYS A 194 30.62 -20.49 -2.39
C LYS A 194 29.25 -21.05 -1.95
N PRO A 195 28.25 -21.11 -2.88
CA PRO A 195 26.96 -21.75 -2.58
C PRO A 195 27.15 -23.18 -2.09
N TYR A 196 26.50 -23.58 -1.00
CA TYR A 196 26.75 -24.85 -0.32
C TYR A 196 26.35 -26.06 -1.14
N LYS A 197 25.07 -26.18 -1.52
CA LYS A 197 24.52 -27.37 -2.18
C LYS A 197 25.12 -27.58 -3.56
N SER A 198 25.11 -26.55 -4.41
CA SER A 198 25.62 -26.65 -5.79
C SER A 198 27.14 -26.83 -5.87
N ASN A 199 27.87 -26.54 -4.80
CA ASN A 199 29.32 -26.73 -4.72
C ASN A 199 29.72 -28.02 -3.97
N GLY A 200 28.78 -29.00 -3.85
CA GLY A 200 29.07 -30.32 -3.28
C GLY A 200 28.97 -30.40 -1.76
N GLY A 201 28.22 -29.49 -1.14
CA GLY A 201 27.91 -29.57 0.29
C GLY A 201 27.24 -30.91 0.64
N GLU A 202 27.61 -31.47 1.79
CA GLU A 202 27.09 -32.78 2.21
C GLU A 202 25.60 -32.67 2.62
N MET A 203 24.75 -33.45 1.95
CA MET A 203 23.33 -33.48 2.20
C MET A 203 22.95 -34.80 2.87
N VAL A 204 21.91 -34.81 3.70
CA VAL A 204 21.35 -35.99 4.36
C VAL A 204 19.83 -36.03 4.16
N TYR A 205 19.30 -37.20 3.91
CA TYR A 205 17.86 -37.39 3.73
C TYR A 205 17.11 -37.19 5.05
N CYS A 206 16.02 -36.43 5.01
CA CYS A 206 15.15 -36.13 6.13
C CYS A 206 13.78 -36.75 5.90
N ASP A 207 13.50 -37.89 6.53
CA ASP A 207 12.20 -38.60 6.39
C ASP A 207 11.00 -37.72 6.73
N GLN A 208 11.15 -36.76 7.65
CA GLN A 208 10.05 -35.91 8.10
C GLN A 208 9.62 -34.85 7.07
N LEU A 209 10.49 -34.53 6.12
CA LEU A 209 10.26 -33.55 5.06
C LEU A 209 10.22 -34.19 3.68
N ASP A 210 10.54 -35.47 3.57
CA ASP A 210 10.68 -36.24 2.32
C ASP A 210 11.65 -35.53 1.34
N MET A 211 12.77 -35.00 1.85
CA MET A 211 13.78 -34.29 1.08
C MET A 211 15.17 -34.35 1.72
N GLU A 212 16.20 -34.02 0.94
CA GLU A 212 17.54 -33.83 1.46
C GLU A 212 17.73 -32.46 2.10
N ILE A 213 18.35 -32.40 3.25
CA ILE A 213 18.74 -31.17 3.96
C ILE A 213 20.27 -31.17 4.23
N PRO A 214 20.90 -30.01 4.46
CA PRO A 214 22.30 -29.94 4.77
C PRO A 214 22.65 -30.76 6.02
N LYS A 215 23.78 -31.46 5.99
CA LYS A 215 24.25 -32.26 7.12
C LYS A 215 24.38 -31.37 8.36
N GLY A 216 23.86 -31.87 9.48
CA GLY A 216 23.87 -31.16 10.76
C GLY A 216 22.71 -30.19 10.97
N TRP A 217 21.91 -29.92 9.94
CA TRP A 217 20.63 -29.20 10.11
C TRP A 217 19.56 -30.15 10.62
N ILE A 218 18.56 -29.62 11.29
CA ILE A 218 17.45 -30.38 11.83
C ILE A 218 16.12 -29.75 11.43
N THR A 219 15.06 -30.58 11.37
CA THR A 219 13.70 -30.08 11.23
C THR A 219 12.94 -30.18 12.55
N THR A 220 12.05 -29.23 12.77
CA THR A 220 11.15 -29.21 13.94
C THR A 220 9.84 -28.52 13.59
N THR A 221 8.88 -28.47 14.51
CA THR A 221 7.65 -27.72 14.35
C THR A 221 7.78 -26.30 14.91
N TYR A 222 6.93 -25.38 14.42
CA TYR A 222 6.88 -24.00 14.93
C TYR A 222 6.63 -23.96 16.44
N GLU A 223 5.77 -24.85 16.96
CA GLU A 223 5.47 -24.99 18.40
C GLU A 223 6.73 -25.11 19.27
N ASN A 224 7.74 -25.81 18.78
CA ASN A 224 8.95 -26.09 19.55
C ASN A 224 9.94 -24.91 19.59
N VAL A 225 9.85 -23.97 18.65
CA VAL A 225 10.86 -22.92 18.45
C VAL A 225 10.31 -21.51 18.41
N MET A 226 8.99 -21.36 18.49
CA MET A 226 8.31 -20.07 18.49
C MET A 226 7.31 -19.98 19.65
N ASN A 227 7.23 -18.79 20.23
CA ASN A 227 6.16 -18.43 21.15
C ASN A 227 5.05 -17.71 20.37
N PHE A 228 3.84 -18.18 20.51
CA PHE A 228 2.65 -17.56 19.95
C PHE A 228 1.82 -16.96 21.07
N THR A 229 1.59 -15.66 21.00
CA THR A 229 0.61 -14.97 21.83
C THR A 229 -0.35 -14.20 20.94
N THR A 230 -1.45 -13.68 21.48
CA THR A 230 -2.36 -12.80 20.73
C THR A 230 -2.52 -11.50 21.48
N GLY A 231 -2.91 -10.45 20.77
CA GLY A 231 -3.33 -9.21 21.40
C GLY A 231 -4.56 -9.38 22.26
N LYS A 232 -4.90 -8.35 23.04
CA LYS A 232 -6.04 -8.35 23.97
C LYS A 232 -7.11 -7.32 23.58
N LEU A 233 -6.78 -6.36 22.73
CA LEU A 233 -7.67 -5.27 22.36
C LEU A 233 -8.68 -5.69 21.28
N ASN A 234 -9.84 -5.06 21.30
CA ASN A 234 -10.80 -5.12 20.20
C ASN A 234 -10.42 -4.12 19.10
N SER A 235 -10.94 -4.30 17.90
CA SER A 235 -10.64 -3.44 16.75
C SER A 235 -11.03 -1.97 16.95
N ASN A 236 -12.03 -1.69 17.80
CA ASN A 236 -12.48 -0.35 18.14
C ASN A 236 -11.54 0.41 19.12
N ALA A 237 -10.46 -0.21 19.56
CA ALA A 237 -9.43 0.45 20.39
C ALA A 237 -8.52 1.39 19.56
N ALA A 238 -8.67 1.41 18.24
CA ALA A 238 -7.95 2.33 17.38
C ALA A 238 -8.36 3.78 17.63
N VAL A 239 -7.39 4.68 17.77
CA VAL A 239 -7.56 6.14 17.88
C VAL A 239 -6.69 6.84 16.85
N VAL A 240 -7.18 7.94 16.28
CA VAL A 240 -6.51 8.63 15.17
C VAL A 240 -5.12 9.15 15.58
N ASP A 241 -5.00 9.78 16.74
CA ASP A 241 -3.76 10.41 17.23
C ASP A 241 -3.14 9.61 18.38
N GLY A 242 -3.27 8.29 18.36
CA GLY A 242 -2.68 7.41 19.38
C GLY A 242 -1.17 7.47 19.42
N GLU A 243 -0.59 7.15 20.58
CA GLU A 243 0.85 7.20 20.82
C GLU A 243 1.58 5.96 20.25
N PHE A 244 0.95 4.77 20.36
CA PHE A 244 1.59 3.49 20.02
C PHE A 244 0.96 2.83 18.80
N PRO A 245 1.74 2.09 17.98
CA PRO A 245 1.19 1.27 16.91
C PRO A 245 0.21 0.23 17.44
N PHE A 246 -0.89 0.04 16.71
CA PHE A 246 -1.90 -0.98 16.97
C PHE A 246 -2.07 -1.87 15.75
N PHE A 247 -1.66 -3.13 15.89
CA PHE A 247 -1.67 -4.12 14.83
C PHE A 247 -2.94 -4.96 14.87
N THR A 248 -3.70 -4.91 13.77
CA THR A 248 -4.93 -5.68 13.59
C THR A 248 -4.77 -6.69 12.45
N CYS A 249 -5.85 -7.32 12.01
CA CYS A 249 -5.86 -8.15 10.81
C CYS A 249 -5.93 -7.35 9.50
N SER A 250 -5.82 -6.02 9.56
CA SER A 250 -5.71 -5.14 8.39
C SER A 250 -4.26 -5.01 7.91
N SER A 251 -4.09 -4.73 6.62
CA SER A 251 -2.80 -4.30 6.06
C SER A 251 -2.33 -2.96 6.65
N GLU A 252 -3.27 -2.09 7.05
CA GLU A 252 -2.97 -0.83 7.71
C GLU A 252 -2.47 -1.03 9.14
N THR A 253 -1.64 -0.12 9.61
CA THR A 253 -1.24 -0.04 11.02
C THR A 253 -1.98 1.12 11.67
N PHE A 254 -2.83 0.81 12.64
CA PHE A 254 -3.56 1.81 13.41
C PHE A 254 -2.72 2.31 14.58
N LYS A 255 -3.30 3.19 15.40
CA LYS A 255 -2.69 3.69 16.64
C LYS A 255 -3.62 3.48 17.82
N THR A 256 -3.04 3.44 19.02
CA THR A 256 -3.73 3.37 20.30
C THR A 256 -2.96 4.13 21.37
N ASN A 257 -3.59 4.38 22.54
CA ASN A 257 -2.93 5.07 23.67
C ASN A 257 -2.32 4.10 24.69
N THR A 258 -2.36 2.81 24.42
CA THR A 258 -1.80 1.76 25.29
C THR A 258 -0.78 0.91 24.56
N TYR A 259 0.04 0.19 25.33
CA TYR A 259 0.87 -0.89 24.80
C TYR A 259 0.86 -2.07 25.79
N SER A 260 0.73 -3.27 25.23
CA SER A 260 0.84 -4.53 25.99
C SER A 260 2.13 -5.27 25.69
N PHE A 261 2.85 -4.84 24.67
CA PHE A 261 4.12 -5.45 24.23
C PHE A 261 5.19 -4.37 24.11
N ASP A 262 6.42 -4.71 24.58
CA ASP A 262 7.65 -3.93 24.36
C ASP A 262 8.74 -4.94 23.94
N THR A 263 8.74 -5.29 22.66
CA THR A 263 9.57 -6.37 22.15
C THR A 263 9.77 -6.26 20.64
N GLU A 264 10.64 -7.11 20.09
CA GLU A 264 10.75 -7.38 18.67
C GLU A 264 9.92 -8.62 18.34
N ALA A 265 8.97 -8.51 17.41
CA ALA A 265 8.05 -9.59 17.08
C ALA A 265 7.61 -9.59 15.62
N VAL A 266 7.15 -10.74 15.17
CA VAL A 266 6.41 -10.92 13.92
C VAL A 266 4.92 -10.89 14.23
N LEU A 267 4.17 -10.06 13.49
CA LEU A 267 2.72 -9.85 13.65
C LEU A 267 2.01 -10.51 12.47
N LEU A 268 1.23 -11.54 12.73
CA LEU A 268 0.48 -12.28 11.70
C LEU A 268 -1.03 -12.15 11.95
N ALA A 269 -1.76 -11.72 10.95
CA ALA A 269 -3.22 -11.73 11.01
C ALA A 269 -3.75 -13.16 11.13
N GLY A 270 -4.57 -13.42 12.16
CA GLY A 270 -5.15 -14.75 12.39
C GLY A 270 -6.44 -15.00 11.62
N ASN A 271 -7.06 -13.97 11.01
CA ASN A 271 -8.25 -14.15 10.18
C ASN A 271 -8.35 -13.12 9.07
N ASN A 272 -8.96 -13.54 7.95
CA ASN A 272 -9.24 -12.65 6.81
C ASN A 272 -10.34 -13.28 5.92
N ALA A 273 -11.23 -12.45 5.36
CA ALA A 273 -12.29 -12.93 4.47
C ALA A 273 -11.75 -13.49 3.14
N SER A 274 -10.66 -12.93 2.63
CA SER A 274 -10.02 -13.31 1.36
C SER A 274 -8.86 -14.30 1.53
N ALA A 275 -8.63 -14.81 2.74
CA ALA A 275 -7.45 -15.63 3.09
C ALA A 275 -6.10 -14.95 2.75
N ILE A 276 -6.07 -13.63 2.77
CA ILE A 276 -4.84 -12.83 2.64
C ILE A 276 -4.48 -12.38 4.06
N TYR A 277 -3.39 -12.91 4.60
CA TYR A 277 -3.00 -12.68 5.99
C TYR A 277 -1.87 -11.64 6.06
N PRO A 278 -2.17 -10.36 6.40
CA PRO A 278 -1.14 -9.37 6.63
C PRO A 278 -0.08 -9.87 7.61
N LEU A 279 1.17 -9.73 7.21
CA LEU A 279 2.35 -10.09 7.99
C LEU A 279 3.20 -8.83 8.16
N LYS A 280 3.60 -8.53 9.40
CA LYS A 280 4.39 -7.35 9.73
C LYS A 280 5.52 -7.75 10.67
N PHE A 281 6.60 -7.00 10.63
CA PHE A 281 7.71 -7.07 11.59
C PHE A 281 7.77 -5.75 12.34
N PHE A 282 7.89 -5.80 13.66
CA PHE A 282 7.97 -4.59 14.46
C PHE A 282 8.85 -4.78 15.69
N LYS A 283 9.53 -3.71 16.11
CA LYS A 283 10.34 -3.63 17.30
C LYS A 283 10.03 -2.39 18.09
N GLY A 284 9.61 -2.55 19.34
CA GLY A 284 9.29 -1.46 20.25
C GLY A 284 8.00 -1.70 21.03
N LYS A 285 7.37 -0.61 21.48
CA LYS A 285 6.11 -0.61 22.21
C LYS A 285 4.93 -0.62 21.25
N PHE A 286 4.00 -1.56 21.41
CA PHE A 286 2.82 -1.69 20.57
C PHE A 286 1.69 -2.44 21.28
N ASP A 287 0.52 -2.37 20.69
CA ASP A 287 -0.61 -3.23 21.05
C ASP A 287 -1.07 -4.04 19.84
N ALA A 288 -1.80 -5.13 20.09
CA ALA A 288 -2.31 -6.00 19.04
C ALA A 288 -3.78 -6.37 19.29
N TYR A 289 -4.50 -6.59 18.20
CA TYR A 289 -5.87 -7.10 18.22
C TYR A 289 -5.91 -8.57 18.66
N GLN A 290 -6.98 -8.97 19.36
CA GLN A 290 -7.13 -10.33 19.91
C GLN A 290 -7.04 -11.49 18.89
N ARG A 291 -7.08 -11.19 17.57
CA ARG A 291 -6.88 -12.16 16.49
C ARG A 291 -5.62 -11.92 15.68
N THR A 292 -4.72 -11.12 16.17
CA THR A 292 -3.38 -10.92 15.61
C THR A 292 -2.39 -11.70 16.46
N TYR A 293 -1.71 -12.64 15.86
CA TYR A 293 -0.62 -13.36 16.51
C TYR A 293 0.59 -12.46 16.66
N VAL A 294 1.17 -12.48 17.85
CA VAL A 294 2.46 -11.87 18.18
C VAL A 294 3.43 -13.04 18.39
N ILE A 295 4.37 -13.18 17.46
CA ILE A 295 5.24 -14.33 17.34
C ILE A 295 6.67 -13.92 17.64
N THR A 296 7.33 -14.65 18.54
CA THR A 296 8.76 -14.47 18.89
C THR A 296 9.46 -15.81 18.91
N THR A 297 10.78 -15.80 18.70
CA THR A 297 11.57 -17.03 18.86
C THR A 297 11.77 -17.37 20.34
N ASN A 298 11.85 -18.69 20.62
CA ASN A 298 12.37 -19.23 21.87
C ASN A 298 13.62 -20.10 21.67
N ASP A 299 14.14 -20.17 20.42
CA ASP A 299 15.34 -20.92 20.07
C ASP A 299 16.47 -19.96 19.64
N TYR A 300 17.65 -20.11 20.25
CA TYR A 300 18.82 -19.26 19.99
C TYR A 300 19.40 -19.38 18.56
N ARG A 301 19.02 -20.43 17.82
CA ARG A 301 19.40 -20.64 16.41
C ARG A 301 18.49 -19.92 15.43
N LEU A 302 17.40 -19.34 15.91
CA LEU A 302 16.37 -18.72 15.08
C LEU A 302 16.21 -17.25 15.49
N SER A 303 16.19 -16.34 14.53
CA SER A 303 15.90 -14.93 14.78
C SER A 303 14.45 -14.59 14.41
N ASN A 304 13.87 -13.54 14.99
CA ASN A 304 12.54 -13.06 14.62
C ASN A 304 12.49 -12.62 13.12
N GLN A 305 13.60 -12.14 12.57
CA GLN A 305 13.74 -11.83 11.16
C GLN A 305 13.62 -13.09 10.28
N GLN A 306 14.26 -14.17 10.70
CA GLN A 306 14.15 -15.45 9.99
C GLN A 306 12.74 -16.01 10.07
N ILE A 307 12.06 -15.88 11.23
CA ILE A 307 10.65 -16.24 11.40
C ILE A 307 9.77 -15.42 10.42
N TYR A 308 10.03 -14.12 10.31
CA TYR A 308 9.27 -13.27 9.39
C TYR A 308 9.33 -13.78 7.95
N PHE A 309 10.53 -14.07 7.44
CA PHE A 309 10.70 -14.55 6.07
C PHE A 309 10.21 -16.00 5.88
N ALA A 310 10.32 -16.84 6.92
CA ALA A 310 9.74 -18.19 6.89
C ALA A 310 8.22 -18.15 6.78
N ILE A 311 7.55 -17.34 7.59
CA ILE A 311 6.08 -17.17 7.52
C ILE A 311 5.66 -16.51 6.21
N LYS A 312 6.45 -15.52 5.72
CA LYS A 312 6.18 -14.87 4.43
C LYS A 312 6.19 -15.85 3.26
N ASP A 313 7.07 -16.84 3.30
CA ASP A 313 7.13 -17.89 2.28
C ASP A 313 5.90 -18.82 2.32
N GLU A 314 5.32 -19.02 3.51
CA GLU A 314 4.13 -19.85 3.73
C GLU A 314 2.78 -19.14 3.44
N LEU A 315 2.77 -17.82 3.21
CA LEU A 315 1.51 -17.05 3.09
C LEU A 315 0.57 -17.57 1.99
N GLU A 316 1.11 -18.02 0.86
CA GLU A 316 0.29 -18.60 -0.22
C GLU A 316 -0.30 -19.96 0.19
N ASN A 317 0.47 -20.79 0.91
CA ASN A 317 0.02 -22.08 1.42
C ASN A 317 -1.11 -21.91 2.43
N PHE A 318 -1.11 -20.82 3.21
CA PHE A 318 -2.17 -20.52 4.19
C PHE A 318 -3.54 -20.37 3.54
N LYS A 319 -3.64 -19.95 2.29
CA LYS A 319 -4.92 -19.87 1.55
C LYS A 319 -5.59 -21.26 1.43
N GLY A 320 -4.78 -22.31 1.23
CA GLY A 320 -5.25 -23.69 1.07
C GLY A 320 -5.60 -24.38 2.38
N ILE A 321 -4.84 -24.13 3.45
CA ILE A 321 -4.96 -24.85 4.73
C ILE A 321 -5.81 -24.12 5.78
N SER A 322 -6.19 -22.86 5.54
CA SER A 322 -7.03 -22.09 6.45
C SER A 322 -8.46 -22.63 6.55
N SER A 323 -9.04 -22.59 7.74
CA SER A 323 -10.39 -23.05 8.04
C SER A 323 -11.44 -21.95 7.90
N GLY A 324 -12.72 -22.33 7.77
CA GLY A 324 -13.86 -21.42 7.69
C GLY A 324 -14.37 -21.17 6.26
N THR A 325 -15.62 -20.75 6.13
CA THR A 325 -16.32 -20.51 4.86
C THR A 325 -16.32 -19.04 4.47
N ALA A 326 -16.97 -18.19 5.23
CA ALA A 326 -17.10 -16.76 4.97
C ALA A 326 -15.88 -15.96 5.47
N THR A 327 -15.28 -16.35 6.59
CA THR A 327 -14.02 -15.81 7.10
C THR A 327 -13.06 -16.96 7.27
N LYS A 328 -11.85 -16.80 6.72
CA LYS A 328 -10.77 -17.77 6.83
C LYS A 328 -9.95 -17.53 8.09
N PHE A 329 -9.61 -18.57 8.79
CA PHE A 329 -8.88 -18.54 10.05
C PHE A 329 -7.60 -19.37 9.97
N LEU A 330 -6.50 -18.80 10.42
CA LEU A 330 -5.28 -19.50 10.80
C LEU A 330 -5.41 -19.85 12.29
N THR A 331 -5.67 -21.11 12.59
CA THR A 331 -5.77 -21.56 13.99
C THR A 331 -4.38 -21.82 14.57
N MET A 332 -4.26 -21.78 15.90
CA MET A 332 -3.02 -22.15 16.59
C MET A 332 -2.58 -23.57 16.21
N GLN A 333 -3.52 -24.49 16.05
CA GLN A 333 -3.21 -25.85 15.63
C GLN A 333 -2.55 -25.93 14.25
N ILE A 334 -3.04 -25.10 13.29
CA ILE A 334 -2.41 -25.00 11.96
C ILE A 334 -0.97 -24.51 12.10
N LEU A 335 -0.77 -23.38 12.81
CA LEU A 335 0.55 -22.75 12.96
C LEU A 335 1.52 -23.66 13.71
N ASN A 336 1.10 -24.29 14.81
CA ASN A 336 1.96 -25.16 15.62
C ASN A 336 2.51 -26.35 14.83
N ASN A 337 1.72 -26.91 13.90
CA ASN A 337 2.11 -28.07 13.10
C ASN A 337 2.99 -27.75 11.88
N LEU A 338 3.18 -26.48 11.55
CA LEU A 338 4.10 -26.10 10.48
C LEU A 338 5.53 -26.49 10.84
N ARG A 339 6.28 -26.90 9.83
CA ARG A 339 7.68 -27.30 10.02
C ARG A 339 8.62 -26.21 9.59
N ILE A 340 9.75 -26.14 10.28
CA ILE A 340 10.88 -25.27 9.95
C ILE A 340 12.17 -26.07 9.98
N ILE A 341 13.09 -25.74 9.11
CA ILE A 341 14.46 -26.25 9.12
C ILE A 341 15.32 -25.27 9.89
N LEU A 342 16.05 -25.80 10.88
CA LEU A 342 16.99 -25.04 11.68
C LEU A 342 18.41 -25.30 11.21
N ALA A 343 19.09 -24.24 10.79
CA ALA A 343 20.51 -24.25 10.51
C ALA A 343 21.33 -24.28 11.80
N ASP A 344 22.64 -24.52 11.68
CA ASP A 344 23.56 -24.27 12.77
C ASP A 344 23.62 -22.77 13.13
N GLN A 345 24.04 -22.46 14.35
CA GLN A 345 24.09 -21.10 14.89
C GLN A 345 24.97 -20.16 14.03
N LYS A 346 26.01 -20.67 13.38
CA LYS A 346 26.94 -19.86 12.60
C LYS A 346 26.27 -19.35 11.31
N ILE A 347 25.51 -20.20 10.62
CA ILE A 347 24.78 -19.83 9.41
C ILE A 347 23.61 -18.90 9.76
N SER A 348 22.82 -19.23 10.76
CA SER A 348 21.72 -18.36 11.25
C SER A 348 22.23 -16.99 11.70
N GLY A 349 23.38 -16.94 12.39
CA GLY A 349 24.00 -15.68 12.82
C GLY A 349 24.50 -14.82 11.65
N LYS A 350 25.07 -15.43 10.60
CA LYS A 350 25.46 -14.72 9.36
C LYS A 350 24.21 -14.15 8.66
N PHE A 351 23.16 -14.95 8.52
CA PHE A 351 21.89 -14.50 7.95
C PHE A 351 21.32 -13.32 8.74
N TYR A 352 21.21 -13.45 10.06
CA TYR A 352 20.75 -12.37 10.93
C TYR A 352 21.52 -11.07 10.71
N THR A 353 22.85 -11.15 10.64
CA THR A 353 23.71 -9.97 10.46
C THR A 353 23.38 -9.24 9.14
N ILE A 354 23.18 -9.98 8.04
CA ILE A 354 22.83 -9.40 6.74
C ILE A 354 21.43 -8.79 6.81
N ILE A 355 20.45 -9.57 7.25
CA ILE A 355 19.04 -9.16 7.21
C ILE A 355 18.73 -8.01 8.16
N LYS A 356 19.42 -7.93 9.29
CA LYS A 356 19.29 -6.81 10.22
C LYS A 356 19.56 -5.46 9.55
N GLU A 357 20.56 -5.40 8.67
CA GLU A 357 20.87 -4.15 7.95
C GLU A 357 19.74 -3.76 6.97
N PHE A 358 19.15 -4.74 6.26
CA PHE A 358 17.98 -4.48 5.40
C PHE A 358 16.78 -3.95 6.20
N ILE A 359 16.48 -4.58 7.33
CA ILE A 359 15.36 -4.17 8.19
C ILE A 359 15.61 -2.77 8.79
N ASN A 360 16.84 -2.46 9.21
CA ASN A 360 17.19 -1.13 9.69
C ASN A 360 17.00 -0.06 8.61
N LEU A 361 17.40 -0.33 7.36
CA LEU A 361 17.20 0.58 6.24
C LEU A 361 15.71 0.79 5.95
N ILE A 362 14.92 -0.27 5.96
CA ILE A 362 13.46 -0.20 5.77
C ILE A 362 12.82 0.67 6.87
N ASP A 363 13.20 0.48 8.14
CA ASP A 363 12.69 1.28 9.26
C ASP A 363 13.06 2.78 9.13
N LEU A 364 14.29 3.07 8.71
CA LEU A 364 14.72 4.45 8.44
C LEU A 364 13.92 5.09 7.30
N ASN A 365 13.69 4.34 6.23
CA ASN A 365 12.89 4.81 5.10
C ASN A 365 11.42 5.05 5.49
N PHE A 366 10.82 4.20 6.32
CA PHE A 366 9.47 4.45 6.83
C PHE A 366 9.37 5.75 7.64
N LYS A 367 10.35 6.04 8.48
CA LYS A 367 10.41 7.31 9.22
C LYS A 367 10.59 8.52 8.32
N GLU A 368 11.32 8.37 7.22
CA GLU A 368 11.42 9.41 6.19
C GLU A 368 10.09 9.59 5.45
N LEU A 369 9.44 8.49 5.04
CA LEU A 369 8.13 8.51 4.38
C LEU A 369 7.08 9.25 5.23
N GLU A 370 7.00 9.00 6.52
CA GLU A 370 6.08 9.73 7.42
C GLU A 370 6.29 11.25 7.37
N LYS A 371 7.54 11.70 7.32
CA LYS A 371 7.87 13.14 7.19
C LYS A 371 7.49 13.68 5.82
N LEU A 372 7.79 12.93 4.76
CA LEU A 372 7.49 13.33 3.38
C LEU A 372 5.97 13.43 3.14
N TYR A 373 5.17 12.51 3.68
CA TYR A 373 3.71 12.62 3.63
C TYR A 373 3.21 13.87 4.35
N LYS A 374 3.74 14.18 5.54
CA LYS A 374 3.41 15.43 6.25
C LYS A 374 3.79 16.68 5.43
N PHE A 375 4.96 16.69 4.81
CA PHE A 375 5.37 17.81 3.95
C PHE A 375 4.46 17.95 2.73
N LYS A 376 4.08 16.85 2.10
CA LYS A 376 3.10 16.85 1.00
C LYS A 376 1.78 17.50 1.42
N GLU A 377 1.22 17.13 2.56
CA GLU A 377 -0.02 17.72 3.09
C GLU A 377 0.14 19.21 3.41
N ILE A 378 1.28 19.63 3.99
CA ILE A 378 1.58 21.04 4.25
C ILE A 378 1.63 21.84 2.94
N LEU A 379 2.27 21.33 1.88
CA LEU A 379 2.29 21.98 0.57
C LEU A 379 0.90 22.13 -0.02
N LEU A 380 0.10 21.07 0.02
CA LEU A 380 -1.29 21.11 -0.45
C LEU A 380 -2.11 22.14 0.32
N SER A 381 -1.97 22.21 1.64
CA SER A 381 -2.70 23.19 2.46
C SER A 381 -2.29 24.64 2.16
N LYS A 382 -0.99 24.87 1.92
CA LYS A 382 -0.45 26.19 1.58
C LYS A 382 -0.95 26.75 0.25
N MET A 383 -1.43 25.91 -0.67
CA MET A 383 -2.01 26.38 -1.94
C MET A 383 -3.13 27.42 -1.72
N ALA A 384 -3.90 27.33 -0.62
CA ALA A 384 -4.95 28.30 -0.31
C ALA A 384 -4.43 29.68 0.15
N THR A 385 -3.15 29.80 0.42
CA THR A 385 -2.53 31.05 0.91
C THR A 385 -1.58 31.68 -0.09
N ILE A 386 -1.50 31.13 -1.31
CA ILE A 386 -0.62 31.65 -2.37
C ILE A 386 -1.10 33.04 -2.76
N GLU A 387 -0.20 34.01 -2.64
CA GLU A 387 -0.41 35.36 -3.17
C GLU A 387 0.03 35.39 -4.65
N GLY A 388 -0.73 36.12 -5.45
CA GLY A 388 -0.46 36.25 -6.88
C GLY A 388 0.74 37.17 -7.21
#